data_fb43002e012baa504d0aaf7df815dc12
#
_entry.id   fb43002e012baa504d0aaf7df815dc12
#
_cell.length_a   1.000
_cell.length_b   1.000
_cell.length_c   1.000
_cell.angle_alpha   90.00
_cell.angle_beta   90.00
_cell.angle_gamma   90.00
#
_symmetry.space_group_name_H-M   'P 1'
#
loop_
_entity.id
_entity.type
_entity.pdbx_description
1 polymer ?
#
loop_
_entity_poly.entity_id
_entity_poly.type
_entity_poly.pdbx_seq_one_letter_code
_entity_poly.pdbx_strand_id
1 'polypeptide(L)'
;MNAAKVEWEWWGDPQNRFPTEPDRIRAMSQGALVPVMWPNPYFGLIAPLRENESLRCLNPKAYALLTQLCEELDGATGFSKIRNIRLIVTSLYRPDELQDSLRKTPGWYRAAPAGKSAHAAGAAFDIEISSYYVLDPATGSLIGTWKKGCPKPYDPAIMGKLRHILRTHMDAGTCNVIEEQRIVERKPVPACFHVCVAPDNTRSN
;
A
#
# COMPACT_ATOMS: atom_id res chain seq x y z
N MET A 1 -16.32 12.34 -7.44
CA MET A 1 -15.24 12.24 -8.46
C MET A 1 -14.78 10.80 -8.50
N ASN A 2 -14.45 10.22 -9.66
CA ASN A 2 -13.96 8.83 -9.73
C ASN A 2 -12.53 8.79 -9.18
N ALA A 3 -12.25 7.99 -8.17
CA ALA A 3 -10.96 7.92 -7.48
C ALA A 3 -9.79 7.62 -8.44
N ALA A 4 -9.98 6.74 -9.41
CA ALA A 4 -8.96 6.46 -10.43
C ALA A 4 -8.65 7.69 -11.33
N LYS A 5 -9.62 8.60 -11.52
CA LYS A 5 -9.41 9.85 -12.25
C LYS A 5 -8.54 10.82 -11.44
N VAL A 6 -8.75 10.88 -10.13
CA VAL A 6 -7.92 11.70 -9.21
C VAL A 6 -6.45 11.29 -9.28
N GLU A 7 -6.18 10.00 -9.20
CA GLU A 7 -4.80 9.48 -9.27
C GLU A 7 -4.14 9.76 -10.62
N TRP A 8 -4.90 9.65 -11.70
CA TRP A 8 -4.42 10.01 -13.02
C TRP A 8 -4.09 11.49 -13.14
N GLU A 9 -4.91 12.38 -12.58
CA GLU A 9 -4.65 13.82 -12.53
C GLU A 9 -3.40 14.13 -11.71
N TRP A 10 -3.12 13.37 -10.66
CA TRP A 10 -1.98 13.55 -9.78
C TRP A 10 -0.68 13.00 -10.37
N TRP A 11 -0.69 11.80 -10.93
CA TRP A 11 0.50 11.03 -11.27
C TRP A 11 0.53 10.54 -12.73
N GLY A 12 -0.39 11.01 -13.56
CA GLY A 12 -0.48 10.63 -14.96
C GLY A 12 0.56 11.27 -15.87
N ASP A 13 1.27 12.30 -15.39
CA ASP A 13 2.38 12.91 -16.13
C ASP A 13 3.53 11.90 -16.25
N PRO A 14 3.96 11.56 -17.49
CA PRO A 14 5.09 10.64 -17.71
C PRO A 14 6.39 11.05 -17.02
N GLN A 15 6.60 12.35 -16.75
CA GLN A 15 7.80 12.85 -16.08
C GLN A 15 7.85 12.48 -14.59
N ASN A 16 6.70 12.18 -13.98
CA ASN A 16 6.60 11.78 -12.58
C ASN A 16 6.57 10.26 -12.39
N ARG A 17 6.81 9.49 -13.45
CA ARG A 17 6.71 8.04 -13.44
C ARG A 17 8.03 7.38 -13.80
N PHE A 18 8.22 6.20 -13.26
CA PHE A 18 9.42 5.39 -13.43
C PHE A 18 9.01 4.00 -13.97
N PRO A 19 8.57 3.92 -15.24
CA PRO A 19 7.89 2.73 -15.77
C PRO A 19 8.81 1.52 -15.97
N THR A 20 10.13 1.73 -16.00
CA THR A 20 11.13 0.70 -16.26
C THR A 20 12.15 0.59 -15.15
N GLU A 21 12.90 -0.51 -15.12
CA GLU A 21 13.99 -0.70 -14.15
C GLU A 21 15.09 0.38 -14.25
N PRO A 22 15.59 0.79 -15.45
CA PRO A 22 16.50 1.92 -15.56
C PRO A 22 15.93 3.23 -15.00
N ASP A 23 14.63 3.50 -15.20
CA ASP A 23 13.98 4.68 -14.64
C ASP A 23 13.93 4.63 -13.12
N ARG A 24 13.63 3.47 -12.54
CA ARG A 24 13.66 3.24 -11.10
C ARG A 24 15.05 3.49 -10.51
N ILE A 25 16.10 2.94 -11.13
CA ILE A 25 17.50 3.13 -10.67
C ILE A 25 17.86 4.62 -10.69
N ARG A 26 17.50 5.33 -11.75
CA ARG A 26 17.72 6.78 -11.87
C ARG A 26 16.94 7.54 -10.77
N ALA A 27 15.67 7.21 -10.56
CA ALA A 27 14.84 7.83 -9.51
C ALA A 27 15.40 7.60 -8.11
N MET A 28 15.90 6.41 -7.81
CA MET A 28 16.58 6.09 -6.57
C MET A 28 17.85 6.95 -6.38
N SER A 29 18.70 7.10 -7.41
CA SER A 29 19.90 7.92 -7.33
C SER A 29 19.62 9.41 -7.14
N GLN A 30 18.44 9.87 -7.55
CA GLN A 30 17.97 11.26 -7.40
C GLN A 30 17.16 11.50 -6.13
N GLY A 31 16.90 10.47 -5.33
CA GLY A 31 16.05 10.56 -4.13
C GLY A 31 14.54 10.70 -4.42
N ALA A 32 14.11 10.57 -5.68
CA ALA A 32 12.70 10.55 -6.05
C ALA A 32 11.99 9.27 -5.59
N LEU A 33 12.74 8.19 -5.48
CA LEU A 33 12.34 6.95 -4.80
C LEU A 33 13.31 6.66 -3.66
N VAL A 34 12.82 6.11 -2.57
CA VAL A 34 13.60 5.65 -1.42
C VAL A 34 13.36 4.17 -1.18
N PRO A 35 14.38 3.41 -0.72
CA PRO A 35 14.22 1.99 -0.44
C PRO A 35 13.30 1.76 0.77
N VAL A 36 12.44 0.77 0.68
CA VAL A 36 11.67 0.25 1.80
C VAL A 36 12.44 -0.93 2.38
N MET A 37 13.02 -0.73 3.55
CA MET A 37 13.85 -1.74 4.21
C MET A 37 13.01 -2.94 4.67
N TRP A 38 13.63 -4.12 4.62
CA TRP A 38 13.07 -5.35 5.19
C TRP A 38 14.16 -6.07 6.00
N PRO A 39 13.88 -6.51 7.24
CA PRO A 39 12.63 -6.33 7.98
C PRO A 39 12.29 -4.87 8.28
N ASN A 40 10.98 -4.56 8.41
CA ASN A 40 10.49 -3.23 8.71
C ASN A 40 9.80 -3.21 10.08
N PRO A 41 10.06 -2.21 10.96
CA PRO A 41 9.47 -2.17 12.30
C PRO A 41 7.98 -1.80 12.31
N TYR A 42 7.46 -1.17 11.25
CA TYR A 42 6.10 -0.62 11.21
C TYR A 42 5.09 -1.55 10.54
N PHE A 43 5.47 -2.26 9.49
CA PHE A 43 4.58 -3.12 8.69
C PHE A 43 5.30 -4.38 8.21
N GLY A 44 4.51 -5.36 7.78
CA GLY A 44 5.00 -6.56 7.13
C GLY A 44 4.83 -6.51 5.62
N LEU A 45 5.65 -7.27 4.90
CA LEU A 45 5.57 -7.42 3.45
C LEU A 45 5.14 -8.84 3.09
N ILE A 46 4.39 -9.01 1.99
CA ILE A 46 4.15 -10.33 1.41
C ILE A 46 5.43 -10.92 0.81
N ALA A 47 5.44 -12.24 0.58
CA ALA A 47 6.62 -12.95 0.08
C ALA A 47 7.23 -12.34 -1.20
N PRO A 48 6.47 -12.03 -2.26
CA PRO A 48 7.05 -11.43 -3.46
C PRO A 48 7.80 -10.10 -3.22
N LEU A 49 7.32 -9.26 -2.29
CA LEU A 49 8.01 -8.03 -1.93
C LEU A 49 9.25 -8.29 -1.06
N ARG A 50 9.23 -9.33 -0.22
CA ARG A 50 10.40 -9.72 0.59
C ARG A 50 11.54 -10.25 -0.26
N GLU A 51 11.21 -10.98 -1.31
CA GLU A 51 12.14 -11.67 -2.20
C GLU A 51 12.68 -10.77 -3.31
N ASN A 52 11.96 -9.70 -3.68
CA ASN A 52 12.35 -8.81 -4.77
C ASN A 52 12.59 -7.37 -4.26
N GLU A 53 13.87 -7.02 -4.11
CA GLU A 53 14.28 -5.69 -3.69
C GLU A 53 13.87 -4.57 -4.66
N SER A 54 13.83 -4.86 -5.96
CA SER A 54 13.49 -3.84 -6.95
C SER A 54 12.06 -3.31 -6.81
N LEU A 55 11.17 -4.08 -6.18
CA LEU A 55 9.80 -3.67 -5.90
C LEU A 55 9.65 -2.93 -4.56
N ARG A 56 10.69 -2.91 -3.71
CA ARG A 56 10.68 -2.31 -2.38
C ARG A 56 11.14 -0.86 -2.40
N CYS A 57 10.43 -0.01 -3.12
CA CYS A 57 10.67 1.42 -3.07
C CYS A 57 9.35 2.20 -3.16
N LEU A 58 9.37 3.39 -2.61
CA LEU A 58 8.29 4.37 -2.65
C LEU A 58 8.88 5.77 -2.85
N ASN A 59 8.09 6.73 -3.28
CA ASN A 59 8.51 8.10 -3.11
C ASN A 59 8.52 8.46 -1.60
N PRO A 60 9.31 9.45 -1.18
CA PRO A 60 9.47 9.78 0.24
C PRO A 60 8.16 10.06 0.95
N LYS A 61 7.21 10.72 0.28
CA LYS A 61 5.91 11.07 0.85
C LYS A 61 5.02 9.85 1.06
N ALA A 62 4.99 8.91 0.10
CA ALA A 62 4.24 7.67 0.25
C ALA A 62 4.81 6.80 1.37
N TYR A 63 6.14 6.77 1.52
CA TYR A 63 6.78 6.04 2.61
C TYR A 63 6.47 6.67 3.96
N ALA A 64 6.52 8.01 4.07
CA ALA A 64 6.15 8.73 5.28
C ALA A 64 4.69 8.48 5.67
N LEU A 65 3.76 8.57 4.72
CA LEU A 65 2.34 8.30 4.97
C LEU A 65 2.12 6.84 5.42
N LEU A 66 2.74 5.86 4.78
CA LEU A 66 2.61 4.45 5.17
C LEU A 66 3.09 4.24 6.62
N THR A 67 4.21 4.83 6.99
CA THR A 67 4.73 4.78 8.37
C THR A 67 3.76 5.44 9.34
N GLN A 68 3.27 6.64 9.02
CA GLN A 68 2.32 7.39 9.84
C GLN A 68 1.01 6.61 10.06
N LEU A 69 0.45 5.98 9.04
CA LEU A 69 -0.76 5.14 9.17
C LEU A 69 -0.56 3.98 10.16
N CYS A 70 0.63 3.38 10.17
CA CYS A 70 0.97 2.33 11.12
C CYS A 70 1.07 2.85 12.55
N GLU A 71 1.71 4.00 12.75
CA GLU A 71 1.83 4.66 14.06
C GLU A 71 0.48 5.12 14.61
N GLU A 72 -0.36 5.72 13.76
CA GLU A 72 -1.72 6.13 14.12
C GLU A 72 -2.60 4.93 14.48
N LEU A 73 -2.48 3.82 13.76
CA LEU A 73 -3.20 2.59 14.09
C LEU A 73 -2.76 2.03 15.44
N ASP A 74 -1.46 1.99 15.72
CA ASP A 74 -0.92 1.56 17.02
C ASP A 74 -1.41 2.49 18.15
N GLY A 75 -1.43 3.81 17.94
CA GLY A 75 -1.95 4.79 18.90
C GLY A 75 -3.47 4.68 19.12
N ALA A 76 -4.25 4.55 18.03
CA ALA A 76 -5.71 4.47 18.07
C ALA A 76 -6.23 3.18 18.67
N THR A 77 -5.44 2.11 18.64
CA THR A 77 -5.91 0.83 19.17
C THR A 77 -6.09 0.82 20.67
N GLY A 78 -5.47 1.74 21.44
CA GLY A 78 -5.65 1.79 22.90
C GLY A 78 -5.38 0.45 23.60
N PHE A 79 -5.09 -0.56 22.80
CA PHE A 79 -4.86 -1.94 23.19
C PHE A 79 -3.42 -2.07 23.68
N SER A 80 -3.17 -1.63 24.91
CA SER A 80 -1.92 -1.92 25.60
C SER A 80 -1.53 -3.42 25.62
N LYS A 81 -2.45 -4.28 25.17
CA LYS A 81 -2.24 -5.74 25.05
C LYS A 81 -1.99 -6.22 23.62
N ILE A 82 -2.18 -5.40 22.59
CA ILE A 82 -1.98 -5.81 21.17
C ILE A 82 -1.07 -4.78 20.45
N ARG A 83 0.01 -4.35 21.08
CA ARG A 83 1.04 -3.49 20.47
C ARG A 83 1.85 -4.15 19.35
N ASN A 84 1.37 -5.28 18.83
CA ASN A 84 2.17 -6.17 18.00
C ASN A 84 1.47 -6.54 16.71
N ILE A 85 0.58 -5.70 16.24
CA ILE A 85 -0.02 -5.84 14.93
C ILE A 85 0.85 -5.12 13.91
N ARG A 86 1.06 -5.78 12.76
CA ARG A 86 1.67 -5.16 11.58
C ARG A 86 0.72 -5.30 10.42
N LEU A 87 0.38 -4.18 9.80
CA LEU A 87 -0.32 -4.19 8.53
C LEU A 87 0.48 -4.99 7.50
N ILE A 88 -0.20 -5.68 6.60
CA ILE A 88 0.45 -6.41 5.53
C ILE A 88 0.40 -5.56 4.26
N VAL A 89 1.56 -5.15 3.79
CA VAL A 89 1.70 -4.43 2.52
C VAL A 89 1.84 -5.45 1.41
N THR A 90 0.96 -5.35 0.42
CA THR A 90 0.86 -6.30 -0.70
C THR A 90 1.44 -5.76 -1.99
N SER A 91 1.60 -4.45 -2.10
CA SER A 91 2.25 -3.80 -3.24
C SER A 91 2.87 -2.47 -2.83
N LEU A 92 4.00 -2.16 -3.48
CA LEU A 92 4.72 -0.89 -3.39
C LEU A 92 4.95 -0.36 -4.81
N TYR A 93 6.20 -0.04 -5.20
CA TYR A 93 6.52 0.27 -6.58
C TYR A 93 6.17 -0.90 -7.51
N ARG A 94 5.62 -0.56 -8.69
CA ARG A 94 5.25 -1.54 -9.72
C ARG A 94 5.55 -0.95 -11.10
N PRO A 95 6.55 -1.49 -11.81
CA PRO A 95 6.82 -1.08 -13.19
C PRO A 95 5.65 -1.44 -14.12
N ASP A 96 5.56 -0.76 -15.26
CA ASP A 96 4.45 -0.92 -16.20
C ASP A 96 4.31 -2.35 -16.74
N GLU A 97 5.42 -3.05 -16.95
CA GLU A 97 5.41 -4.45 -17.38
C GLU A 97 4.74 -5.37 -16.35
N LEU A 98 5.03 -5.17 -15.05
CA LEU A 98 4.39 -5.94 -13.98
C LEU A 98 2.91 -5.56 -13.85
N GLN A 99 2.57 -4.29 -14.07
CA GLN A 99 1.19 -3.82 -14.08
C GLN A 99 0.37 -4.47 -15.20
N ASP A 100 0.92 -4.61 -16.40
CA ASP A 100 0.29 -5.30 -17.52
C ASP A 100 0.13 -6.81 -17.26
N SER A 101 1.12 -7.43 -16.63
CA SER A 101 1.05 -8.82 -16.19
C SER A 101 -0.08 -9.03 -15.18
N LEU A 102 -0.23 -8.12 -14.21
CA LEU A 102 -1.31 -8.18 -13.23
C LEU A 102 -2.70 -8.14 -13.90
N ARG A 103 -2.90 -7.27 -14.88
CA ARG A 103 -4.18 -7.17 -15.61
C ARG A 103 -4.56 -8.45 -16.36
N LYS A 104 -3.56 -9.24 -16.77
CA LYS A 104 -3.78 -10.53 -17.43
C LYS A 104 -4.07 -11.64 -16.43
N THR A 105 -3.83 -11.40 -15.13
CA THR A 105 -4.09 -12.38 -14.08
C THR A 105 -5.60 -12.49 -13.80
N PRO A 106 -6.16 -13.70 -13.76
CA PRO A 106 -7.58 -13.90 -13.44
C PRO A 106 -8.00 -13.19 -12.14
N GLY A 107 -9.09 -12.46 -12.20
CA GLY A 107 -9.61 -11.69 -11.06
C GLY A 107 -9.10 -10.25 -10.95
N TRP A 108 -8.02 -9.88 -11.65
CA TRP A 108 -7.41 -8.54 -11.62
C TRP A 108 -7.59 -7.72 -12.90
N TYR A 109 -8.48 -8.11 -13.79
CA TYR A 109 -8.73 -7.41 -15.07
C TYR A 109 -9.17 -5.94 -14.91
N ARG A 110 -9.59 -5.52 -13.72
CA ARG A 110 -9.95 -4.13 -13.38
C ARG A 110 -8.77 -3.29 -12.87
N ALA A 111 -7.60 -3.88 -12.68
CA ALA A 111 -6.41 -3.13 -12.31
C ALA A 111 -6.12 -2.02 -13.34
N ALA A 112 -5.57 -0.90 -12.89
CA ALA A 112 -5.23 0.22 -13.75
C ALA A 112 -4.34 -0.24 -14.93
N PRO A 113 -4.52 0.30 -16.15
CA PRO A 113 -3.62 -0.01 -17.26
C PRO A 113 -2.18 0.46 -16.96
N ALA A 114 -1.20 -0.19 -17.61
CA ALA A 114 0.13 0.36 -17.70
C ALA A 114 0.08 1.82 -18.18
N GLY A 115 0.98 2.62 -17.69
CA GLY A 115 0.95 4.06 -17.97
C GLY A 115 -0.08 4.86 -17.15
N LYS A 116 -0.92 4.22 -16.32
CA LYS A 116 -1.95 4.90 -15.51
C LYS A 116 -1.93 4.55 -14.02
N SER A 117 -1.03 3.68 -13.60
CA SER A 117 -0.91 3.28 -12.19
C SER A 117 0.04 4.21 -11.44
N ALA A 118 -0.40 4.74 -10.30
CA ALA A 118 0.43 5.53 -9.40
C ALA A 118 1.57 4.71 -8.76
N HIS A 119 1.50 3.38 -8.80
CA HIS A 119 2.60 2.52 -8.36
C HIS A 119 3.89 2.74 -9.16
N ALA A 120 3.80 3.04 -10.47
CA ALA A 120 4.97 3.34 -11.29
C ALA A 120 5.64 4.69 -10.96
N ALA A 121 4.95 5.55 -10.21
CA ALA A 121 5.51 6.77 -9.62
C ALA A 121 6.06 6.54 -8.20
N GLY A 122 5.93 5.33 -7.66
CA GLY A 122 6.18 5.06 -6.24
C GLY A 122 5.22 5.79 -5.30
N ALA A 123 4.14 6.34 -5.82
CA ALA A 123 3.20 7.21 -5.11
C ALA A 123 2.02 6.44 -4.49
N ALA A 124 1.97 5.14 -4.68
CA ALA A 124 0.91 4.29 -4.14
C ALA A 124 1.47 3.04 -3.47
N PHE A 125 0.69 2.52 -2.51
CA PHE A 125 0.91 1.25 -1.86
C PHE A 125 -0.42 0.56 -1.55
N ASP A 126 -0.40 -0.77 -1.49
CA ASP A 126 -1.58 -1.58 -1.20
C ASP A 126 -1.46 -2.23 0.17
N ILE A 127 -2.52 -2.16 0.98
CA ILE A 127 -2.62 -2.77 2.31
C ILE A 127 -3.68 -3.86 2.28
N GLU A 128 -3.36 -5.07 2.71
CA GLU A 128 -4.28 -6.21 2.85
C GLU A 128 -5.45 -5.88 3.79
N ILE A 129 -6.69 -6.16 3.36
CA ILE A 129 -7.90 -5.88 4.14
C ILE A 129 -8.28 -7.06 5.04
N SER A 130 -7.96 -8.27 4.63
CA SER A 130 -8.51 -9.49 5.25
C SER A 130 -7.59 -10.13 6.28
N SER A 131 -6.38 -9.60 6.46
CA SER A 131 -5.39 -10.16 7.37
C SER A 131 -4.37 -9.14 7.88
N TYR A 132 -3.71 -9.47 8.97
CA TYR A 132 -2.59 -8.74 9.54
C TYR A 132 -1.64 -9.70 10.24
N TYR A 133 -0.40 -9.29 10.42
CA TYR A 133 0.59 -10.02 11.21
C TYR A 133 0.44 -9.68 12.69
N VAL A 134 0.67 -10.68 13.55
CA VAL A 134 0.78 -10.51 14.99
C VAL A 134 2.17 -10.92 15.42
N LEU A 135 2.83 -10.04 16.14
CA LEU A 135 4.16 -10.26 16.69
C LEU A 135 4.07 -10.61 18.17
N ASP A 136 5.06 -11.31 18.69
CA ASP A 136 5.26 -11.53 20.10
C ASP A 136 5.68 -10.20 20.79
N PRO A 137 4.98 -9.74 21.82
CA PRO A 137 5.29 -8.48 22.48
C PRO A 137 6.66 -8.45 23.16
N ALA A 138 7.16 -9.60 23.58
CA ALA A 138 8.44 -9.69 24.29
C ALA A 138 9.63 -9.76 23.34
N THR A 139 9.47 -10.44 22.20
CA THR A 139 10.57 -10.75 21.28
C THR A 139 10.48 -10.02 19.94
N GLY A 140 9.31 -9.46 19.59
CA GLY A 140 9.05 -8.89 18.27
C GLY A 140 8.94 -9.95 17.15
N SER A 141 9.02 -11.23 17.50
CA SER A 141 8.98 -12.32 16.54
C SER A 141 7.56 -12.53 15.99
N LEU A 142 7.44 -12.97 14.73
CA LEU A 142 6.15 -13.26 14.11
C LEU A 142 5.47 -14.46 14.78
N ILE A 143 4.36 -14.23 15.48
CA ILE A 143 3.51 -15.30 16.01
C ILE A 143 2.68 -15.93 14.89
N GLY A 144 2.20 -15.13 13.94
CA GLY A 144 1.42 -15.63 12.83
C GLY A 144 0.65 -14.56 12.09
N THR A 145 -0.05 -15.00 11.04
CA THR A 145 -0.97 -14.19 10.25
C THR A 145 -2.39 -14.44 10.74
N TRP A 146 -3.10 -13.39 11.15
CA TRP A 146 -4.51 -13.48 11.52
C TRP A 146 -5.35 -13.03 10.34
N LYS A 147 -6.20 -13.95 9.89
CA LYS A 147 -6.98 -13.80 8.65
C LYS A 147 -8.46 -14.05 8.94
N LYS A 148 -9.32 -13.24 8.31
CA LYS A 148 -10.77 -13.43 8.34
C LYS A 148 -11.15 -14.86 7.89
N GLY A 149 -11.95 -15.55 8.69
CA GLY A 149 -12.38 -16.93 8.42
C GLY A 149 -11.41 -18.03 8.88
N CYS A 150 -10.26 -17.70 9.47
CA CYS A 150 -9.37 -18.67 10.10
C CYS A 150 -9.72 -18.87 11.59
N PRO A 151 -9.36 -20.04 12.19
CA PRO A 151 -9.68 -20.34 13.60
C PRO A 151 -9.00 -19.41 14.61
N LYS A 152 -7.99 -18.65 14.22
CA LYS A 152 -7.36 -17.62 15.08
C LYS A 152 -8.21 -16.36 15.11
N PRO A 153 -8.29 -15.65 16.24
CA PRO A 153 -9.18 -14.51 16.41
C PRO A 153 -8.72 -13.34 15.50
N TYR A 154 -9.42 -13.18 14.38
CA TYR A 154 -9.33 -11.97 13.57
C TYR A 154 -10.26 -10.92 14.19
N ASP A 155 -9.72 -9.76 14.57
CA ASP A 155 -10.51 -8.65 15.06
C ASP A 155 -10.87 -7.68 13.91
N PRO A 156 -12.13 -7.64 13.47
CA PRO A 156 -12.57 -6.73 12.41
C PRO A 156 -12.50 -5.25 12.84
N ALA A 157 -12.47 -4.96 14.15
CA ALA A 157 -12.36 -3.59 14.65
C ALA A 157 -11.04 -2.93 14.23
N ILE A 158 -9.98 -3.70 14.06
CA ILE A 158 -8.68 -3.20 13.58
C ILE A 158 -8.82 -2.61 12.17
N MET A 159 -9.45 -3.33 11.26
CA MET A 159 -9.70 -2.84 9.90
C MET A 159 -10.72 -1.70 9.87
N GLY A 160 -11.67 -1.68 10.81
CA GLY A 160 -12.58 -0.55 11.01
C GLY A 160 -11.83 0.73 11.40
N LYS A 161 -10.86 0.63 12.31
CA LYS A 161 -10.01 1.74 12.70
C LYS A 161 -9.11 2.21 11.56
N LEU A 162 -8.49 1.29 10.83
CA LEU A 162 -7.70 1.64 9.65
C LEU A 162 -8.53 2.39 8.62
N ARG A 163 -9.77 1.95 8.34
CA ARG A 163 -10.69 2.70 7.46
C ARG A 163 -10.97 4.10 7.94
N HIS A 164 -11.16 4.28 9.24
CA HIS A 164 -11.38 5.61 9.83
C HIS A 164 -10.16 6.52 9.67
N ILE A 165 -8.97 6.01 9.97
CA ILE A 165 -7.69 6.73 9.77
C ILE A 165 -7.52 7.13 8.30
N LEU A 166 -7.67 6.17 7.39
CA LEU A 166 -7.57 6.43 5.94
C LEU A 166 -8.57 7.49 5.48
N ARG A 167 -9.80 7.47 5.99
CA ARG A 167 -10.82 8.48 5.67
C ARG A 167 -10.42 9.85 6.15
N THR A 168 -9.85 9.98 7.36
CA THR A 168 -9.32 11.25 7.89
C THR A 168 -8.25 11.83 6.97
N HIS A 169 -7.32 11.00 6.48
CA HIS A 169 -6.30 11.42 5.52
C HIS A 169 -6.89 11.83 4.16
N MET A 170 -7.91 11.11 3.68
CA MET A 170 -8.63 11.50 2.45
C MET A 170 -9.33 12.86 2.61
N ASP A 171 -10.04 13.07 3.71
CA ASP A 171 -10.77 14.30 4.00
C ASP A 171 -9.81 15.50 4.16
N ALA A 172 -8.59 15.24 4.65
CA ALA A 172 -7.50 16.22 4.71
C ALA A 172 -6.79 16.45 3.36
N GLY A 173 -7.13 15.69 2.31
CA GLY A 173 -6.52 15.81 0.98
C GLY A 173 -5.08 15.29 0.90
N THR A 174 -4.61 14.51 1.87
CA THR A 174 -3.24 13.98 1.87
C THR A 174 -3.08 12.73 1.01
N CYS A 175 -4.16 11.99 0.80
CA CYS A 175 -4.19 10.82 -0.07
C CYS A 175 -5.56 10.60 -0.69
N ASN A 176 -5.59 9.70 -1.68
CA ASN A 176 -6.79 9.08 -2.21
C ASN A 176 -6.76 7.59 -1.85
N VAL A 177 -7.90 7.00 -1.51
CA VAL A 177 -8.00 5.59 -1.12
C VAL A 177 -9.09 4.91 -1.92
N ILE A 178 -8.76 3.75 -2.48
CA ILE A 178 -9.69 2.87 -3.18
C ILE A 178 -9.70 1.53 -2.43
N GLU A 179 -10.88 1.08 -1.99
CA GLU A 179 -11.05 -0.29 -1.51
C GLU A 179 -11.19 -1.19 -2.74
N GLU A 180 -10.08 -1.80 -3.17
CA GLU A 180 -10.05 -2.66 -4.33
C GLU A 180 -10.69 -4.01 -4.06
N GLN A 181 -11.26 -4.58 -5.10
CA GLN A 181 -11.89 -5.89 -5.09
C GLN A 181 -11.28 -6.77 -6.17
N ARG A 182 -11.08 -8.04 -5.84
CA ARG A 182 -10.80 -9.08 -6.82
C ARG A 182 -12.03 -9.95 -7.05
N ILE A 183 -12.13 -10.56 -8.20
CA ILE A 183 -13.22 -11.48 -8.51
C ILE A 183 -12.76 -12.91 -8.18
N VAL A 184 -13.45 -13.54 -7.23
CA VAL A 184 -13.25 -14.95 -6.86
C VAL A 184 -14.57 -15.65 -7.06
N GLU A 185 -14.59 -16.74 -7.85
CA GLU A 185 -15.81 -17.50 -8.15
C GLU A 185 -16.97 -16.60 -8.63
N ARG A 186 -16.67 -15.65 -9.50
CA ARG A 186 -17.60 -14.64 -10.05
C ARG A 186 -18.18 -13.66 -9.01
N LYS A 187 -17.66 -13.63 -7.78
CA LYS A 187 -18.09 -12.70 -6.73
C LYS A 187 -16.98 -11.68 -6.43
N PRO A 188 -17.31 -10.40 -6.24
CA PRO A 188 -16.35 -9.43 -5.76
C PRO A 188 -16.04 -9.70 -4.28
N VAL A 189 -14.75 -9.80 -3.97
CA VAL A 189 -14.26 -9.88 -2.59
C VAL A 189 -13.26 -8.75 -2.34
N PRO A 190 -13.29 -8.11 -1.16
CA PRO A 190 -12.29 -7.12 -0.81
C PRO A 190 -10.88 -7.70 -0.93
N ALA A 191 -9.97 -6.96 -1.54
CA ALA A 191 -8.59 -7.37 -1.74
C ALA A 191 -7.63 -6.54 -0.91
N CYS A 192 -7.58 -5.22 -1.15
CA CYS A 192 -6.67 -4.31 -0.47
C CYS A 192 -7.26 -2.90 -0.40
N PHE A 193 -6.70 -2.07 0.50
CA PHE A 193 -6.76 -0.63 0.37
C PHE A 193 -5.62 -0.21 -0.54
N HIS A 194 -5.96 0.29 -1.72
CA HIS A 194 -5.03 1.01 -2.57
C HIS A 194 -4.96 2.46 -2.09
N VAL A 195 -3.81 2.89 -1.63
CA VAL A 195 -3.57 4.23 -1.07
C VAL A 195 -2.60 4.97 -1.98
N CYS A 196 -3.03 6.09 -2.53
CA CYS A 196 -2.24 6.95 -3.39
C CYS A 196 -2.04 8.31 -2.72
N VAL A 197 -0.80 8.75 -2.52
CA VAL A 197 -0.52 10.05 -1.91
C VAL A 197 -0.78 11.20 -2.88
N ALA A 198 -1.28 12.32 -2.36
CA ALA A 198 -1.40 13.54 -3.13
C ALA A 198 0.01 14.10 -3.45
N PRO A 199 0.24 14.68 -4.63
CA PRO A 199 1.48 15.39 -4.94
C PRO A 199 1.65 16.60 -4.01
N ASP A 200 2.87 17.08 -3.89
CA ASP A 200 3.08 18.34 -3.19
C ASP A 200 2.44 19.48 -3.98
N ASN A 201 1.66 20.32 -3.30
CA ASN A 201 1.02 21.49 -3.89
C ASN A 201 2.03 22.60 -4.25
N THR A 202 3.23 22.25 -4.67
CA THR A 202 4.29 23.19 -5.03
C THR A 202 4.18 23.73 -6.46
N ARG A 203 3.02 23.57 -7.10
CA ARG A 203 2.66 24.38 -8.27
C ARG A 203 1.59 25.39 -7.89
N SER A 204 1.91 26.30 -6.96
CA SER A 204 1.31 27.62 -6.96
C SER A 204 1.88 28.35 -8.16
N ASN A 205 1.05 28.58 -9.15
CA ASN A 205 1.34 29.41 -10.31
C ASN A 205 1.83 30.81 -9.91
#